data_1d05f3a9e4d82e24a78a0a5daacc1ca8
#
_entry.id   1d05f3a9e4d82e24a78a0a5daacc1ca8
#
_cell.length_a   1.000
_cell.length_b   1.000
_cell.length_c   1.000
_cell.angle_alpha   90.00
_cell.angle_beta   90.00
_cell.angle_gamma   90.00
#
_symmetry.space_group_name_H-M   'P 1'
#
loop_
_entity.id
_entity.type
_entity.pdbx_description
1 polymer ?
#
loop_
_entity_poly.entity_id
_entity_poly.type
_entity_poly.pdbx_seq_one_letter_code
_entity_poly.pdbx_strand_id
1 'polypeptide(L)'
;VYFYYDGSVGYRKKNLVFYVHEDFKNANEQFSKMNSGGSLTPSQWKMHAEKQSVQFPKDASILPADLKQPMPWPVQLHDAEKMKSLGWNNLWLEYSKEMGYPSSPSEHPYDAGKIREQFVVFWICLALSLVSGFFLIRTLGRKIVADGEGITTAQGRRVPYADLKCLDLRKWETKG
;
A
#
# COMPACT_ATOMS: atom_id res chain seq x y z
N VAL A 1 -4.66 -8.58 -4.40
CA VAL A 1 -3.64 -8.79 -3.36
C VAL A 1 -3.06 -7.45 -2.90
N TYR A 2 -2.65 -6.53 -3.80
CA TYR A 2 -2.06 -5.23 -3.44
C TYR A 2 -2.96 -4.36 -2.54
N PHE A 3 -4.21 -4.15 -2.92
CA PHE A 3 -5.15 -3.34 -2.14
C PHE A 3 -5.35 -3.87 -0.71
N TYR A 4 -5.43 -5.19 -0.54
CA TYR A 4 -5.51 -5.78 0.78
C TYR A 4 -4.26 -5.53 1.60
N TYR A 5 -3.07 -5.70 0.99
CA TYR A 5 -1.80 -5.42 1.64
C TYR A 5 -1.67 -3.95 2.04
N ASP A 6 -1.99 -3.02 1.12
CA ASP A 6 -1.94 -1.58 1.40
C ASP A 6 -2.91 -1.17 2.51
N GLY A 7 -4.12 -1.71 2.52
CA GLY A 7 -5.09 -1.47 3.60
C GLY A 7 -4.68 -2.06 4.95
N SER A 8 -4.05 -3.25 4.95
CA SER A 8 -3.69 -3.94 6.21
C SER A 8 -2.35 -3.50 6.78
N VAL A 9 -1.33 -3.31 5.95
CA VAL A 9 0.06 -3.08 6.36
C VAL A 9 0.69 -1.87 5.67
N GLY A 10 0.54 -1.77 4.34
CA GLY A 10 1.32 -0.84 3.52
C GLY A 10 1.17 0.62 3.94
N TYR A 11 -0.06 1.13 4.00
CA TYR A 11 -0.32 2.53 4.37
C TYR A 11 0.04 2.83 5.83
N ARG A 12 -0.18 1.86 6.73
CA ARG A 12 0.22 2.02 8.13
C ARG A 12 1.73 2.13 8.32
N LYS A 13 2.51 1.35 7.58
CA LYS A 13 3.97 1.48 7.56
C LYS A 13 4.42 2.81 6.97
N LYS A 14 3.78 3.27 5.88
CA LYS A 14 4.05 4.59 5.30
C LYS A 14 3.77 5.72 6.29
N ASN A 15 2.68 5.61 7.06
CA ASN A 15 2.36 6.56 8.12
C ASN A 15 3.41 6.56 9.23
N LEU A 16 3.85 5.39 9.69
CA LEU A 16 4.94 5.31 10.67
C LEU A 16 6.18 6.07 10.17
N VAL A 17 6.59 5.80 8.94
CA VAL A 17 7.76 6.47 8.33
C VAL A 17 7.54 7.98 8.23
N PHE A 18 6.34 8.42 7.87
CA PHE A 18 5.99 9.85 7.81
C PHE A 18 6.15 10.52 9.18
N TYR A 19 5.57 9.97 10.25
CA TYR A 19 5.64 10.58 11.58
C TYR A 19 7.04 10.57 12.14
N VAL A 20 7.81 9.51 11.96
CA VAL A 20 9.22 9.49 12.36
C VAL A 20 10.03 10.56 11.60
N HIS A 21 9.81 10.72 10.31
CA HIS A 21 10.46 11.75 9.50
C HIS A 21 10.11 13.17 9.97
N GLU A 22 8.85 13.43 10.31
CA GLU A 22 8.43 14.72 10.86
C GLU A 22 9.13 15.01 12.18
N ASP A 23 9.41 13.98 13.00
CA ASP A 23 10.16 14.19 14.24
C ASP A 23 11.64 14.53 14.02
N PHE A 24 12.26 14.13 12.91
CA PHE A 24 13.60 14.66 12.57
C PHE A 24 13.55 16.16 12.30
N LYS A 25 12.50 16.67 11.68
CA LYS A 25 12.30 18.13 11.50
C LYS A 25 12.04 18.82 12.83
N ASN A 26 11.13 18.24 13.64
CA ASN A 26 10.81 18.76 14.98
C ASN A 26 12.03 18.80 15.88
N ALA A 27 12.87 17.76 15.86
CA ALA A 27 14.12 17.72 16.60
C ALA A 27 15.07 18.84 16.17
N ASN A 28 15.20 19.10 14.87
CA ASN A 28 16.00 20.19 14.35
C ASN A 28 15.49 21.58 14.81
N GLU A 29 14.17 21.78 14.82
CA GLU A 29 13.58 23.01 15.33
C GLU A 29 13.86 23.19 16.84
N GLN A 30 13.69 22.12 17.63
CA GLN A 30 13.96 22.15 19.06
C GLN A 30 15.45 22.40 19.32
N PHE A 31 16.34 21.72 18.58
CA PHE A 31 17.77 21.93 18.65
C PHE A 31 18.14 23.38 18.35
N SER A 32 17.61 23.94 17.29
CA SER A 32 17.86 25.34 16.88
C SER A 32 17.39 26.35 17.93
N LYS A 33 16.19 26.12 18.51
CA LYS A 33 15.63 26.96 19.58
C LYS A 33 16.50 26.89 20.84
N MET A 34 16.94 25.72 21.28
CA MET A 34 17.73 25.51 22.46
C MET A 34 19.17 26.05 22.27
N ASN A 35 19.71 26.01 21.06
CA ASN A 35 21.04 26.47 20.72
C ASN A 35 21.08 27.92 20.25
N SER A 36 19.99 28.67 20.28
CA SER A 36 19.91 30.06 19.80
C SER A 36 20.88 31.00 20.50
N GLY A 37 21.25 30.72 21.77
CA GLY A 37 22.26 31.45 22.53
C GLY A 37 23.67 30.87 22.43
N GLY A 38 23.91 29.83 21.65
CA GLY A 38 25.22 29.18 21.50
C GLY A 38 25.74 28.46 22.76
N SER A 39 24.91 28.32 23.79
CA SER A 39 25.29 27.77 25.10
C SER A 39 24.85 26.31 25.31
N LEU A 40 24.22 25.69 24.33
CA LEU A 40 23.74 24.30 24.43
C LEU A 40 24.91 23.33 24.44
N THR A 41 25.09 22.62 25.55
CA THR A 41 26.12 21.57 25.64
C THR A 41 25.62 20.25 25.04
N PRO A 42 26.53 19.41 24.49
CA PRO A 42 26.15 18.09 23.96
C PRO A 42 25.40 17.21 24.99
N SER A 43 25.81 17.28 26.25
CA SER A 43 25.16 16.52 27.34
C SER A 43 23.74 17.00 27.62
N GLN A 44 23.49 18.30 27.57
CA GLN A 44 22.14 18.87 27.76
C GLN A 44 21.20 18.44 26.62
N TRP A 45 21.68 18.50 25.38
CA TRP A 45 20.92 18.04 24.24
C TRP A 45 20.59 16.55 24.34
N LYS A 46 21.60 15.71 24.64
CA LYS A 46 21.41 14.27 24.80
C LYS A 46 20.35 13.95 25.85
N MET A 47 20.44 14.55 27.04
CA MET A 47 19.43 14.36 28.10
C MET A 47 18.04 14.83 27.69
N HIS A 48 17.94 15.87 26.85
CA HIS A 48 16.67 16.32 26.31
C HIS A 48 16.11 15.31 25.31
N ALA A 49 16.91 14.88 24.33
CA ALA A 49 16.51 13.95 23.28
C ALA A 49 16.11 12.57 23.82
N GLU A 50 16.80 12.06 24.85
CA GLU A 50 16.48 10.78 25.50
C GLU A 50 15.10 10.78 26.20
N LYS A 51 14.56 11.94 26.53
CA LYS A 51 13.23 12.09 27.13
C LYS A 51 12.12 12.26 26.08
N GLN A 52 12.48 12.46 24.82
CA GLN A 52 11.52 12.67 23.74
C GLN A 52 11.04 11.36 23.16
N SER A 53 9.85 11.39 22.61
CA SER A 53 9.27 10.28 21.86
C SER A 53 8.61 10.80 20.59
N VAL A 54 8.52 9.92 19.61
CA VAL A 54 7.87 10.20 18.33
C VAL A 54 6.43 10.60 18.58
N GLN A 55 6.01 11.72 17.97
CA GLN A 55 4.68 12.26 18.11
C GLN A 55 3.73 11.60 17.12
N PHE A 56 2.96 10.63 17.62
CA PHE A 56 1.94 9.95 16.83
C PHE A 56 0.58 10.59 16.98
N PRO A 57 -0.32 10.44 15.99
CA PRO A 57 -1.69 10.90 16.08
C PRO A 57 -2.47 10.10 17.14
N LYS A 58 -3.57 10.65 17.63
CA LYS A 58 -4.46 9.98 18.58
C LYS A 58 -5.13 8.73 17.97
N ASP A 59 -5.36 8.74 16.66
CA ASP A 59 -5.95 7.60 15.97
C ASP A 59 -4.87 6.54 15.68
N ALA A 60 -4.75 5.58 16.58
CA ALA A 60 -3.82 4.47 16.43
C ALA A 60 -4.18 3.51 15.27
N SER A 61 -5.40 3.58 14.71
CA SER A 61 -5.83 2.69 13.63
C SER A 61 -5.08 2.90 12.32
N ILE A 62 -4.46 4.07 12.15
CA ILE A 62 -3.67 4.41 10.96
C ILE A 62 -2.18 4.06 11.10
N LEU A 63 -1.79 3.47 12.23
CA LEU A 63 -0.41 3.03 12.52
C LEU A 63 -0.33 1.49 12.52
N PRO A 64 0.89 0.91 12.40
CA PRO A 64 1.08 -0.53 12.56
C PRO A 64 0.54 -1.02 13.91
N ALA A 65 -0.17 -2.15 13.90
CA ALA A 65 -0.80 -2.70 15.11
C ALA A 65 0.21 -3.21 16.16
N ASP A 66 1.41 -3.55 15.71
CA ASP A 66 2.54 -4.04 16.52
C ASP A 66 3.44 -2.90 17.04
N LEU A 67 3.10 -1.64 16.73
CA LEU A 67 3.87 -0.48 17.15
C LEU A 67 3.82 -0.30 18.66
N LYS A 68 4.98 -0.41 19.30
CA LYS A 68 5.13 -0.12 20.74
C LYS A 68 5.21 1.39 20.97
N GLN A 69 4.33 1.89 21.80
CA GLN A 69 4.32 3.30 22.20
C GLN A 69 4.54 3.41 23.73
N PRO A 70 5.25 4.48 24.22
CA PRO A 70 5.89 5.52 23.45
C PRO A 70 7.12 4.99 22.68
N MET A 71 7.29 5.43 21.42
CA MET A 71 8.50 5.15 20.64
C MET A 71 9.52 6.26 20.93
N PRO A 72 10.69 5.96 21.50
CA PRO A 72 11.70 6.97 21.76
C PRO A 72 12.24 7.55 20.44
N TRP A 73 12.77 8.75 20.50
CA TRP A 73 13.46 9.32 19.35
C TRP A 73 14.61 8.44 18.88
N PRO A 74 14.85 8.35 17.55
CA PRO A 74 16.00 7.66 17.00
C PRO A 74 17.32 8.17 17.59
N VAL A 75 18.25 7.24 17.86
CA VAL A 75 19.56 7.57 18.49
C VAL A 75 20.39 8.55 17.68
N GLN A 76 20.16 8.63 16.37
CA GLN A 76 20.80 9.59 15.48
C GLN A 76 20.50 11.05 15.89
N LEU A 77 19.34 11.29 16.49
CA LEU A 77 18.94 12.62 16.98
C LEU A 77 19.54 12.99 18.33
N HIS A 78 20.17 12.05 19.04
CA HIS A 78 20.74 12.30 20.38
C HIS A 78 22.12 12.98 20.31
N ASP A 79 22.76 13.02 19.15
CA ASP A 79 24.09 13.55 18.97
C ASP A 79 24.06 15.01 18.53
N ALA A 80 24.41 15.94 19.47
CA ALA A 80 24.40 17.36 19.20
C ALA A 80 25.41 17.79 18.12
N GLU A 81 26.57 17.14 18.05
CA GLU A 81 27.58 17.45 17.04
C GLU A 81 27.12 17.03 15.64
N LYS A 82 26.48 15.88 15.52
CA LYS A 82 25.86 15.44 14.28
C LYS A 82 24.70 16.34 13.87
N MET A 83 23.82 16.73 14.81
CA MET A 83 22.75 17.70 14.56
C MET A 83 23.27 19.00 13.98
N LYS A 84 24.39 19.50 14.51
CA LYS A 84 25.01 20.74 14.07
C LYS A 84 25.76 20.62 12.74
N SER A 85 26.47 19.52 12.52
CA SER A 85 27.34 19.35 11.34
C SER A 85 26.62 18.79 10.12
N LEU A 86 25.74 17.79 10.28
CA LEU A 86 25.07 17.12 9.19
C LEU A 86 23.67 17.69 8.90
N GLY A 87 23.00 18.21 9.93
CA GLY A 87 21.61 18.61 9.87
C GLY A 87 20.64 17.42 9.83
N TRP A 88 19.37 17.71 10.13
CA TRP A 88 18.33 16.68 10.28
C TRP A 88 18.09 15.81 9.03
N ASN A 89 18.22 16.40 7.84
CA ASN A 89 17.95 15.68 6.60
C ASN A 89 18.98 14.57 6.33
N ASN A 90 20.26 14.82 6.59
CA ASN A 90 21.28 13.80 6.45
C ASN A 90 21.16 12.71 7.53
N LEU A 91 20.79 13.11 8.75
CA LEU A 91 20.48 12.15 9.82
C LEU A 91 19.27 11.28 9.48
N TRP A 92 18.25 11.86 8.85
CA TRP A 92 17.13 11.09 8.29
C TRP A 92 17.60 10.09 7.24
N LEU A 93 18.46 10.50 6.31
CA LEU A 93 18.99 9.60 5.27
C LEU A 93 19.80 8.44 5.85
N GLU A 94 20.62 8.70 6.88
CA GLU A 94 21.30 7.62 7.63
C GLU A 94 20.29 6.65 8.24
N TYR A 95 19.35 7.17 9.02
CA TYR A 95 18.35 6.38 9.72
C TYR A 95 17.44 5.60 8.75
N SER A 96 16.96 6.25 7.71
CA SER A 96 16.08 5.61 6.73
C SER A 96 16.77 4.44 6.02
N LYS A 97 18.06 4.59 5.70
CA LYS A 97 18.86 3.53 5.10
C LYS A 97 19.07 2.36 6.07
N GLU A 98 19.34 2.62 7.33
CA GLU A 98 19.51 1.61 8.37
C GLU A 98 18.22 0.82 8.59
N MET A 99 17.08 1.50 8.63
CA MET A 99 15.75 0.90 8.84
C MET A 99 15.11 0.31 7.58
N GLY A 100 15.72 0.50 6.41
CA GLY A 100 15.14 0.11 5.12
C GLY A 100 13.90 0.92 4.75
N TYR A 101 13.83 2.18 5.21
CA TYR A 101 12.75 3.11 4.87
C TYR A 101 13.08 3.88 3.58
N PRO A 102 12.06 4.41 2.87
CA PRO A 102 12.29 5.30 1.75
C PRO A 102 12.95 6.60 2.23
N SER A 103 13.89 7.11 1.45
CA SER A 103 14.55 8.40 1.73
C SER A 103 13.58 9.58 1.71
N SER A 104 12.56 9.50 0.88
CA SER A 104 11.47 10.48 0.79
C SER A 104 10.15 9.81 1.18
N PRO A 105 9.64 10.07 2.39
CA PRO A 105 8.31 9.58 2.79
C PRO A 105 7.20 10.30 2.01
N SER A 106 5.96 9.85 2.17
CA SER A 106 4.79 10.51 1.58
C SER A 106 4.65 11.95 2.11
N GLU A 107 4.14 12.85 1.28
CA GLU A 107 3.92 14.26 1.68
C GLU A 107 2.90 14.41 2.82
N HIS A 108 1.92 13.51 2.86
CA HIS A 108 0.86 13.49 3.87
C HIS A 108 0.62 12.07 4.38
N PRO A 109 0.19 11.93 5.64
CA PRO A 109 -0.20 10.63 6.16
C PRO A 109 -1.53 10.18 5.55
N TYR A 110 -1.72 8.87 5.44
CA TYR A 110 -2.97 8.27 5.02
C TYR A 110 -3.94 8.22 6.18
N ASP A 111 -5.11 8.83 6.02
CA ASP A 111 -6.19 8.77 7.01
C ASP A 111 -6.90 7.40 7.03
N ALA A 112 -7.71 7.18 8.07
CA ALA A 112 -8.46 5.95 8.24
C ALA A 112 -9.45 5.69 7.08
N GLY A 113 -9.98 6.74 6.45
CA GLY A 113 -10.84 6.66 5.28
C GLY A 113 -10.12 6.04 4.09
N LYS A 114 -8.96 6.58 3.73
CA LYS A 114 -8.13 6.05 2.64
C LYS A 114 -7.68 4.61 2.88
N ILE A 115 -7.35 4.27 4.14
CA ILE A 115 -7.01 2.89 4.50
C ILE A 115 -8.21 1.97 4.28
N ARG A 116 -9.41 2.38 4.67
CA ARG A 116 -10.65 1.61 4.49
C ARG A 116 -11.03 1.47 3.01
N GLU A 117 -10.84 2.51 2.19
CA GLU A 117 -11.07 2.47 0.75
C GLU A 117 -10.31 1.33 0.07
N GLN A 118 -9.09 1.01 0.51
CA GLN A 118 -8.32 -0.11 -0.04
C GLN A 118 -9.04 -1.45 0.13
N PHE A 119 -9.69 -1.67 1.26
CA PHE A 119 -10.49 -2.88 1.50
C PHE A 119 -11.75 -2.90 0.63
N VAL A 120 -12.42 -1.75 0.45
CA VAL A 120 -13.61 -1.66 -0.41
C VAL A 120 -13.23 -2.00 -1.85
N VAL A 121 -12.16 -1.40 -2.38
CA VAL A 121 -11.67 -1.68 -3.74
C VAL A 121 -11.27 -3.16 -3.87
N PHE A 122 -10.59 -3.72 -2.87
CA PHE A 122 -10.23 -5.15 -2.86
C PHE A 122 -11.46 -6.04 -3.02
N TRP A 123 -12.52 -5.82 -2.22
CA TRP A 123 -13.71 -6.65 -2.27
C TRP A 123 -14.49 -6.50 -3.58
N ILE A 124 -14.57 -5.29 -4.14
CA ILE A 124 -15.17 -5.06 -5.46
C ILE A 124 -14.41 -5.82 -6.54
N CYS A 125 -13.08 -5.69 -6.59
CA CYS A 125 -12.25 -6.40 -7.55
C CYS A 125 -12.36 -7.92 -7.41
N LEU A 126 -12.42 -8.42 -6.18
CA LEU A 126 -12.59 -9.85 -5.90
C LEU A 126 -13.94 -10.35 -6.43
N ALA A 127 -15.04 -9.64 -6.15
CA ALA A 127 -16.37 -9.98 -6.63
C ALA A 127 -16.43 -10.01 -8.16
N LEU A 128 -15.90 -8.98 -8.83
CA LEU A 128 -15.83 -8.93 -10.29
C LEU A 128 -14.99 -10.07 -10.87
N SER A 129 -13.88 -10.41 -10.24
CA SER A 129 -13.03 -11.53 -10.66
C SER A 129 -13.76 -12.87 -10.54
N LEU A 130 -14.52 -13.09 -9.45
CA LEU A 130 -15.29 -14.30 -9.25
C LEU A 130 -16.42 -14.42 -10.29
N VAL A 131 -17.14 -13.33 -10.56
CA VAL A 131 -18.19 -13.29 -11.60
C VAL A 131 -17.60 -13.59 -12.97
N SER A 132 -16.50 -12.92 -13.33
CA SER A 132 -15.82 -13.14 -14.61
C SER A 132 -15.31 -14.57 -14.75
N GLY A 133 -14.71 -15.12 -13.68
CA GLY A 133 -14.26 -16.50 -13.62
C GLY A 133 -15.40 -17.51 -13.79
N PHE A 134 -16.52 -17.27 -13.14
CA PHE A 134 -17.71 -18.10 -13.32
C PHE A 134 -18.19 -18.14 -14.78
N PHE A 135 -18.31 -16.96 -15.42
CA PHE A 135 -18.69 -16.90 -16.83
C PHE A 135 -17.66 -17.56 -17.76
N LEU A 136 -16.37 -17.39 -17.47
CA LEU A 136 -15.31 -18.04 -18.21
C LEU A 136 -15.42 -19.57 -18.12
N ILE A 137 -15.54 -20.13 -16.94
CA ILE A 137 -15.68 -21.57 -16.73
C ILE A 137 -16.93 -22.09 -17.46
N ARG A 138 -18.05 -21.38 -17.33
CA ARG A 138 -19.29 -21.73 -18.01
C ARG A 138 -19.16 -21.72 -19.55
N THR A 139 -18.37 -20.77 -20.08
CA THR A 139 -18.14 -20.64 -21.53
C THR A 139 -17.19 -21.71 -22.03
N LEU A 140 -16.09 -21.99 -21.31
CA LEU A 140 -15.14 -23.06 -21.66
C LEU A 140 -15.79 -24.46 -21.61
N GLY A 141 -16.78 -24.65 -20.75
CA GLY A 141 -17.57 -25.90 -20.69
C GLY A 141 -18.52 -26.10 -21.87
N ARG A 142 -18.78 -25.06 -22.68
CA ARG A 142 -19.67 -25.14 -23.83
C ARG A 142 -18.88 -25.51 -25.09
N LYS A 143 -18.95 -26.75 -25.49
CA LYS A 143 -18.29 -27.23 -26.71
C LYS A 143 -19.35 -27.47 -27.79
N ILE A 144 -19.06 -27.01 -28.98
CA ILE A 144 -19.78 -27.42 -30.19
C ILE A 144 -18.87 -28.42 -30.88
N VAL A 145 -19.34 -29.62 -31.12
CA VAL A 145 -18.56 -30.67 -31.78
C VAL A 145 -19.28 -31.01 -33.09
N ALA A 146 -18.57 -30.84 -34.19
CA ALA A 146 -19.03 -31.31 -35.51
C ALA A 146 -18.32 -32.63 -35.82
N ASP A 147 -19.06 -33.65 -36.17
CA ASP A 147 -18.54 -34.94 -36.63
C ASP A 147 -19.09 -35.27 -38.07
N GLY A 148 -18.82 -36.45 -38.58
CA GLY A 148 -19.28 -36.85 -39.93
C GLY A 148 -20.78 -36.92 -40.12
N GLU A 149 -21.59 -36.91 -39.06
CA GLU A 149 -23.03 -37.12 -39.11
C GLU A 149 -23.86 -35.89 -38.70
N GLY A 150 -23.23 -34.93 -37.95
CA GLY A 150 -23.99 -33.79 -37.49
C GLY A 150 -23.19 -32.87 -36.54
N ILE A 151 -23.93 -31.95 -35.90
CA ILE A 151 -23.37 -30.98 -34.96
C ILE A 151 -24.01 -31.26 -33.58
N THR A 152 -23.14 -31.45 -32.57
CA THR A 152 -23.59 -31.49 -31.18
C THR A 152 -23.45 -30.09 -30.60
N THR A 153 -24.56 -29.50 -30.18
CA THR A 153 -24.60 -28.14 -29.61
C THR A 153 -24.00 -28.10 -28.21
N ALA A 154 -23.72 -26.92 -27.71
CA ALA A 154 -23.23 -26.69 -26.36
C ALA A 154 -24.19 -27.21 -25.24
N GLN A 155 -25.44 -27.45 -25.55
CA GLN A 155 -26.44 -28.05 -24.65
C GLN A 155 -26.48 -29.57 -24.75
N GLY A 156 -25.63 -30.20 -25.56
CA GLY A 156 -25.60 -31.65 -25.78
C GLY A 156 -26.65 -32.16 -26.80
N ARG A 157 -27.38 -31.24 -27.45
CA ARG A 157 -28.35 -31.64 -28.49
C ARG A 157 -27.62 -31.93 -29.80
N ARG A 158 -27.79 -33.13 -30.34
CA ARG A 158 -27.26 -33.49 -31.65
C ARG A 158 -28.25 -33.06 -32.75
N VAL A 159 -27.75 -32.38 -33.76
CA VAL A 159 -28.50 -31.95 -34.96
C VAL A 159 -27.82 -32.57 -36.18
N PRO A 160 -28.45 -33.58 -36.85
CA PRO A 160 -27.92 -34.17 -38.06
C PRO A 160 -27.82 -33.13 -39.19
N TYR A 161 -26.81 -33.26 -40.06
CA TYR A 161 -26.68 -32.36 -41.21
C TYR A 161 -27.88 -32.34 -42.12
N ALA A 162 -28.62 -33.47 -42.23
CA ALA A 162 -29.84 -33.56 -43.00
C ALA A 162 -30.97 -32.62 -42.52
N ASP A 163 -30.96 -32.25 -41.25
CA ASP A 163 -31.95 -31.36 -40.64
C ASP A 163 -31.55 -29.86 -40.76
N LEU A 164 -30.36 -29.54 -41.25
CA LEU A 164 -29.89 -28.17 -41.45
C LEU A 164 -30.52 -27.58 -42.71
N LYS A 165 -31.52 -26.70 -42.54
CA LYS A 165 -32.27 -26.09 -43.65
C LYS A 165 -31.58 -24.88 -44.28
N CYS A 166 -30.84 -24.12 -43.50
CA CYS A 166 -30.15 -22.95 -43.99
C CYS A 166 -28.96 -22.56 -43.06
N LEU A 167 -27.97 -21.88 -43.60
CA LEU A 167 -26.87 -21.24 -42.88
C LEU A 167 -27.09 -19.73 -42.91
N ASP A 168 -27.34 -19.13 -41.76
CA ASP A 168 -27.53 -17.68 -41.64
C ASP A 168 -26.17 -17.00 -41.36
N LEU A 169 -25.58 -16.38 -42.37
CA LEU A 169 -24.30 -15.70 -42.31
C LEU A 169 -24.41 -14.18 -42.02
N ARG A 170 -25.59 -13.64 -41.80
CA ARG A 170 -25.84 -12.18 -41.67
C ARG A 170 -25.02 -11.52 -40.55
N LYS A 171 -24.60 -12.28 -39.56
CA LYS A 171 -23.77 -11.76 -38.42
C LYS A 171 -22.38 -12.36 -38.35
N TRP A 172 -21.97 -13.07 -39.42
CA TRP A 172 -20.66 -13.75 -39.41
C TRP A 172 -19.48 -12.76 -39.23
N GLU A 173 -19.51 -11.64 -39.95
CA GLU A 173 -18.46 -10.62 -39.90
C GLU A 173 -18.38 -9.90 -38.55
N THR A 174 -19.45 -9.92 -37.74
CA THR A 174 -19.54 -9.20 -36.46
C THR A 174 -19.41 -10.10 -35.25
N LYS A 175 -19.52 -11.42 -35.40
CA LYS A 175 -19.56 -12.40 -34.31
C LYS A 175 -18.70 -13.63 -34.53
N GLY A 176 -18.08 -13.77 -35.69
CA GLY A 176 -17.17 -14.86 -36.06
C GLY A 176 -15.76 -14.66 -35.57
#